data_5a68389693135a947925faa38c76e153
#
_entry.id   5a68389693135a947925faa38c76e153
#
_cell.length_a   1.000
_cell.length_b   1.000
_cell.length_c   1.000
_cell.angle_alpha   90.00
_cell.angle_beta   90.00
_cell.angle_gamma   90.00
#
_symmetry.space_group_name_H-M   'P 1'
#
loop_
_entity.id
_entity.type
_entity.pdbx_description
1 polymer ?
#
loop_
_entity_poly.entity_id
_entity_poly.type
_entity_poly.pdbx_seq_one_letter_code
_entity_poly.pdbx_strand_id
1 'polypeptide(L)'
;MIKKLASFIFHSLGWKSVGEVPSDIKKYIIIGAPHTSNWDFFYGILFFLMKGIPLKFFIKKEWYFFPFNILLKSLGGIPVDRSKKENLTDQIADFFNQHEKLAILITPEGTRSYNPQWKKGFYYISQKTKAP
;
A
#
# COMPACT_ATOMS: atom_id res chain seq x y z
N MET A 1 12.13 9.12 15.54
CA MET A 1 11.25 10.29 15.78
C MET A 1 9.90 10.11 15.10
N ILE A 2 9.84 9.93 13.79
CA ILE A 2 8.57 9.78 13.02
C ILE A 2 7.69 8.63 13.54
N LYS A 3 8.26 7.45 13.85
CA LYS A 3 7.50 6.31 14.39
C LYS A 3 6.77 6.64 15.71
N LYS A 4 7.45 7.34 16.62
CA LYS A 4 6.85 7.73 17.91
C LYS A 4 5.73 8.74 17.73
N LEU A 5 5.92 9.71 16.83
CA LEU A 5 4.90 10.72 16.51
C LEU A 5 3.69 10.06 15.85
N ALA A 6 3.89 9.20 14.87
CA ALA A 6 2.81 8.47 14.20
C ALA A 6 2.03 7.58 15.21
N SER A 7 2.75 6.90 16.10
CA SER A 7 2.13 6.10 17.17
C SER A 7 1.30 6.95 18.12
N PHE A 8 1.82 8.08 18.54
CA PHE A 8 1.09 9.01 19.41
C PHE A 8 -0.20 9.48 18.75
N ILE A 9 -0.14 9.97 17.51
CA ILE A 9 -1.31 10.41 16.76
C ILE A 9 -2.32 9.29 16.58
N PHE A 10 -1.87 8.11 16.15
CA PHE A 10 -2.74 6.95 15.90
C PHE A 10 -3.54 6.56 17.14
N HIS A 11 -2.89 6.46 18.30
CA HIS A 11 -3.55 6.09 19.55
C HIS A 11 -4.41 7.24 20.12
N SER A 12 -4.00 8.49 19.96
CA SER A 12 -4.80 9.67 20.38
C SER A 12 -6.12 9.78 19.62
N LEU A 13 -6.16 9.26 18.38
CA LEU A 13 -7.39 9.17 17.58
C LEU A 13 -8.27 7.95 17.96
N GLY A 14 -7.90 7.20 19.00
CA GLY A 14 -8.66 6.06 19.51
C GLY A 14 -8.40 4.74 18.75
N TRP A 15 -7.45 4.71 17.81
CA TRP A 15 -7.13 3.50 17.06
C TRP A 15 -6.24 2.55 17.85
N LYS A 16 -6.47 1.26 17.68
CA LYS A 16 -5.64 0.20 18.26
C LYS A 16 -5.16 -0.73 17.14
N SER A 17 -3.88 -1.09 17.15
CA SER A 17 -3.37 -2.10 16.23
C SER A 17 -3.43 -3.48 16.88
N VAL A 18 -3.91 -4.47 16.14
CA VAL A 18 -3.98 -5.87 16.57
C VAL A 18 -3.16 -6.71 15.59
N GLY A 19 -2.44 -7.68 16.12
CA GLY A 19 -1.55 -8.54 15.34
C GLY A 19 -0.16 -7.96 15.13
N GLU A 20 0.74 -8.82 14.70
CA GLU A 20 2.14 -8.50 14.44
C GLU A 20 2.46 -8.73 12.96
N VAL A 21 3.34 -7.89 12.43
CA VAL A 21 3.90 -8.12 11.09
C VAL A 21 5.09 -9.08 11.23
N PRO A 22 5.13 -10.17 10.47
CA PRO A 22 6.23 -11.12 10.54
C PRO A 22 7.58 -10.43 10.28
N SER A 23 8.50 -10.51 11.23
CA SER A 23 9.80 -9.84 11.17
C SER A 23 10.80 -10.57 10.26
N ASP A 24 10.58 -11.84 10.02
CA ASP A 24 11.39 -12.74 9.19
C ASP A 24 11.05 -12.65 7.69
N ILE A 25 9.89 -12.10 7.34
CA ILE A 25 9.46 -11.94 5.96
C ILE A 25 9.89 -10.56 5.43
N LYS A 26 10.81 -10.57 4.46
CA LYS A 26 11.36 -9.35 3.89
C LYS A 26 10.45 -8.68 2.86
N LYS A 27 9.68 -9.49 2.14
CA LYS A 27 8.79 -9.02 1.06
C LYS A 27 7.41 -9.66 1.18
N TYR A 28 6.37 -8.85 1.13
CA TYR A 28 4.99 -9.32 1.24
C TYR A 28 3.99 -8.34 0.65
N ILE A 29 2.79 -8.84 0.38
CA ILE A 29 1.66 -8.05 -0.12
C ILE A 29 0.67 -7.85 1.03
N ILE A 30 0.25 -6.62 1.24
CA ILE A 30 -0.77 -6.26 2.22
C ILE A 30 -2.06 -5.98 1.48
N ILE A 31 -3.14 -6.61 1.89
CA ILE A 31 -4.47 -6.34 1.38
C ILE A 31 -5.17 -5.37 2.32
N GLY A 32 -5.46 -4.17 1.82
CA GLY A 32 -6.21 -3.14 2.54
C GLY A 32 -7.70 -3.20 2.18
N ALA A 33 -8.51 -3.72 3.09
CA ALA A 33 -9.96 -3.79 2.92
C ALA A 33 -10.65 -3.67 4.29
N PRO A 34 -11.86 -3.11 4.34
CA PRO A 34 -12.52 -2.38 3.27
C PRO A 34 -11.89 -1.01 2.96
N HIS A 35 -12.02 -0.55 1.72
CA HIS A 35 -11.56 0.79 1.32
C HIS A 35 -12.78 1.65 1.00
N THR A 36 -13.17 2.50 1.94
CA THR A 36 -14.45 3.24 1.91
C THR A 36 -14.28 4.75 1.75
N SER A 37 -13.15 5.29 2.18
CA SER A 37 -12.91 6.73 2.12
C SER A 37 -11.43 7.11 1.96
N ASN A 38 -11.18 8.41 1.70
CA ASN A 38 -9.81 8.94 1.69
C ASN A 38 -9.14 8.91 3.07
N TRP A 39 -9.91 8.88 4.14
CA TRP A 39 -9.39 8.78 5.51
C TRP A 39 -8.69 7.46 5.78
N ASP A 40 -9.10 6.39 5.09
CA ASP A 40 -8.44 5.08 5.18
C ASP A 40 -6.96 5.18 4.79
N PHE A 41 -6.66 6.02 3.78
CA PHE A 41 -5.29 6.30 3.38
C PHE A 41 -4.50 6.99 4.51
N PHE A 42 -5.07 7.99 5.14
CA PHE A 42 -4.42 8.72 6.23
C PHE A 42 -4.12 7.79 7.43
N TYR A 43 -5.12 7.04 7.89
CA TYR A 43 -4.95 6.11 9.00
C TYR A 43 -3.99 4.97 8.64
N GLY A 44 -4.05 4.48 7.41
CA GLY A 44 -3.14 3.47 6.89
C GLY A 44 -1.69 3.96 6.93
N ILE A 45 -1.41 5.18 6.44
CA ILE A 45 -0.06 5.75 6.48
C ILE A 45 0.44 5.89 7.92
N LEU A 46 -0.38 6.37 8.84
CA LEU A 46 0.00 6.44 10.27
C LEU A 46 0.36 5.06 10.83
N PHE A 47 -0.44 4.05 10.53
CA PHE A 47 -0.18 2.66 10.94
C PHE A 47 1.17 2.15 10.41
N PHE A 48 1.42 2.30 9.12
CA PHE A 48 2.66 1.81 8.50
C PHE A 48 3.91 2.55 8.99
N LEU A 49 3.81 3.87 9.19
CA LEU A 49 4.88 4.67 9.78
C LEU A 49 5.17 4.24 11.23
N MET A 50 4.13 4.02 12.03
CA MET A 50 4.24 3.54 13.40
C MET A 50 4.95 2.17 13.47
N LYS A 51 4.55 1.23 12.61
CA LYS A 51 5.16 -0.11 12.54
C LYS A 51 6.54 -0.10 11.86
N GLY A 52 6.90 0.97 11.17
CA GLY A 52 8.16 1.07 10.43
C GLY A 52 8.24 0.15 9.22
N ILE A 53 7.10 -0.10 8.60
CA ILE A 53 6.98 -0.92 7.41
C ILE A 53 7.41 -0.12 6.18
N PRO A 54 8.30 -0.63 5.33
CA PRO A 54 8.73 0.04 4.09
C PRO A 54 7.64 -0.08 3.01
N LEU A 55 6.49 0.56 3.27
CA LEU A 55 5.31 0.47 2.42
C LEU A 55 5.52 1.16 1.08
N LYS A 56 5.03 0.51 0.02
CA LYS A 56 4.81 1.10 -1.30
C LYS A 56 3.35 0.88 -1.73
N PHE A 57 2.79 1.87 -2.40
CA PHE A 57 1.43 1.81 -2.93
C PHE A 57 1.38 2.51 -4.30
N PHE A 58 0.49 2.04 -5.16
CA PHE A 58 0.41 2.49 -6.54
C PHE A 58 -0.71 3.52 -6.70
N ILE A 59 -0.35 4.66 -7.27
CA ILE A 59 -1.24 5.79 -7.50
C ILE A 59 -1.43 6.01 -8.99
N LYS A 60 -2.60 6.45 -9.40
CA LYS A 60 -2.82 6.91 -10.76
C LYS A 60 -1.84 8.02 -11.11
N LYS A 61 -1.22 7.94 -12.27
CA LYS A 61 -0.27 8.92 -12.80
C LYS A 61 -0.83 10.36 -12.78
N GLU A 62 -2.11 10.51 -13.01
CA GLU A 62 -2.81 11.80 -13.04
C GLU A 62 -2.80 12.52 -11.68
N TRP A 63 -2.67 11.79 -10.58
CA TRP A 63 -2.57 12.35 -9.22
C TRP A 63 -1.13 12.71 -8.81
N TYR A 64 -0.15 12.36 -9.66
CA TYR A 64 1.27 12.50 -9.35
C TYR A 64 1.85 13.79 -9.93
N PHE A 65 1.24 14.95 -9.58
CA PHE A 65 1.64 16.27 -10.06
C PHE A 65 2.19 17.15 -8.93
N PHE A 66 3.00 18.14 -9.30
CA PHE A 66 3.56 19.10 -8.34
C PHE A 66 2.45 19.97 -7.69
N PRO A 67 2.50 20.24 -6.37
CA PRO A 67 3.54 19.81 -5.40
C PRO A 67 3.26 18.44 -4.73
N PHE A 68 2.09 17.82 -4.98
CA PHE A 68 1.66 16.59 -4.32
C PHE A 68 2.57 15.39 -4.58
N ASN A 69 3.23 15.36 -5.74
CA ASN A 69 4.18 14.30 -6.08
C ASN A 69 5.33 14.17 -5.07
N ILE A 70 5.78 15.29 -4.49
CA ILE A 70 6.85 15.27 -3.47
C ILE A 70 6.38 14.54 -2.22
N LEU A 71 5.19 14.88 -1.73
CA LEU A 71 4.58 14.24 -0.56
C LEU A 71 4.29 12.77 -0.84
N LEU A 72 3.63 12.47 -1.96
CA LEU A 72 3.27 11.10 -2.31
C LEU A 72 4.51 10.20 -2.46
N LYS A 73 5.58 10.70 -3.06
CA LYS A 73 6.86 10.00 -3.18
C LYS A 73 7.48 9.72 -1.81
N SER A 74 7.48 10.70 -0.92
CA SER A 74 8.03 10.55 0.44
C SER A 74 7.26 9.51 1.27
N LEU A 75 5.96 9.36 1.03
CA LEU A 75 5.10 8.37 1.67
C LEU A 75 5.17 6.97 1.02
N GLY A 76 5.90 6.82 -0.09
CA GLY A 76 6.05 5.56 -0.78
C GLY A 76 5.12 5.34 -1.97
N GLY A 77 4.47 6.40 -2.45
CA GLY A 77 3.61 6.37 -3.62
C GLY A 77 4.40 6.20 -4.92
N ILE A 78 3.92 5.33 -5.80
CA ILE A 78 4.51 5.03 -7.10
C ILE A 78 3.47 5.33 -8.18
N PRO A 79 3.76 6.23 -9.12
CA PRO A 79 2.84 6.53 -10.20
C PRO A 79 2.76 5.36 -11.17
N VAL A 80 1.54 4.96 -11.53
CA VAL A 80 1.29 3.92 -12.54
C VAL A 80 0.28 4.40 -13.58
N ASP A 81 0.52 3.99 -14.80
CA ASP A 81 -0.41 4.19 -15.90
C ASP A 81 -1.42 3.02 -15.93
N ARG A 82 -2.63 3.29 -15.47
CA ARG A 82 -3.70 2.29 -15.42
C ARG A 82 -4.44 2.12 -16.76
N SER A 83 -4.10 2.90 -17.77
CA SER A 83 -4.69 2.74 -19.11
C SER A 83 -4.24 1.44 -19.77
N LYS A 84 -3.06 0.94 -19.41
CA LYS A 84 -2.47 -0.31 -19.88
C LYS A 84 -2.72 -1.46 -18.91
N LYS A 85 -3.99 -1.85 -18.74
CA LYS A 85 -4.41 -2.86 -17.75
C LYS A 85 -3.67 -4.20 -17.85
N GLU A 86 -3.34 -4.62 -19.06
CA GLU A 86 -2.72 -5.94 -19.30
C GLU A 86 -1.30 -6.06 -18.72
N ASN A 87 -0.59 -4.93 -18.57
CA ASN A 87 0.80 -4.92 -18.09
C ASN A 87 0.98 -4.47 -16.65
N LEU A 88 -0.10 -4.03 -15.96
CA LEU A 88 0.03 -3.48 -14.60
C LEU A 88 0.53 -4.52 -13.60
N THR A 89 0.01 -5.74 -13.67
CA THR A 89 0.41 -6.84 -12.79
C THR A 89 1.88 -7.20 -12.99
N ASP A 90 2.35 -7.19 -14.24
CA ASP A 90 3.75 -7.45 -14.60
C ASP A 90 4.66 -6.33 -14.10
N GLN A 91 4.29 -5.06 -14.32
CA GLN A 91 5.03 -3.91 -13.83
C GLN A 91 5.20 -3.95 -12.30
N ILE A 92 4.13 -4.30 -11.56
CA ILE A 92 4.16 -4.42 -10.10
C ILE A 92 5.06 -5.60 -9.68
N ALA A 93 4.96 -6.73 -10.37
CA ALA A 93 5.80 -7.90 -10.08
C ALA A 93 7.28 -7.60 -10.33
N ASP A 94 7.62 -6.95 -11.43
CA ASP A 94 8.98 -6.53 -11.75
C ASP A 94 9.53 -5.55 -10.71
N PHE A 95 8.73 -4.55 -10.33
CA PHE A 95 9.09 -3.62 -9.26
C PHE A 95 9.34 -4.36 -7.94
N PHE A 96 8.49 -5.32 -7.60
CA PHE A 96 8.62 -6.13 -6.40
C PHE A 96 9.91 -6.96 -6.41
N ASN A 97 10.29 -7.52 -7.56
CA ASN A 97 11.48 -8.35 -7.69
C ASN A 97 12.79 -7.55 -7.63
N GLN A 98 12.77 -6.26 -7.97
CA GLN A 98 13.94 -5.37 -7.92
C GLN A 98 14.34 -4.95 -6.50
N HIS A 99 13.52 -5.22 -5.49
CA HIS A 99 13.75 -4.80 -4.12
C HIS A 99 14.00 -6.01 -3.21
N GLU A 100 14.95 -5.90 -2.29
CA GLU A 100 15.20 -6.96 -1.29
C GLU A 100 14.19 -6.92 -0.14
N LYS A 101 13.71 -5.72 0.20
CA LYS A 101 12.78 -5.51 1.32
C LYS A 101 11.66 -4.57 0.88
N LEU A 102 10.44 -5.08 0.91
CA LEU A 102 9.30 -4.35 0.34
C LEU A 102 7.97 -4.86 0.87
N ALA A 103 7.09 -3.94 1.25
CA ALA A 103 5.67 -4.22 1.47
C ALA A 103 4.84 -3.43 0.45
N ILE A 104 3.98 -4.12 -0.28
CA ILE A 104 3.08 -3.48 -1.25
C ILE A 104 1.65 -3.53 -0.71
N LEU A 105 0.99 -2.37 -0.65
CA LEU A 105 -0.43 -2.27 -0.30
C LEU A 105 -1.29 -2.32 -1.57
N ILE A 106 -2.25 -3.22 -1.57
CA ILE A 106 -3.25 -3.36 -2.64
C ILE A 106 -4.65 -3.32 -2.04
N THR A 107 -5.52 -2.51 -2.60
CA THR A 107 -6.95 -2.47 -2.28
C THR A 107 -7.70 -3.30 -3.33
N PRO A 108 -8.14 -4.54 -2.99
CA PRO A 108 -8.66 -5.48 -3.97
C PRO A 108 -10.02 -5.08 -4.53
N GLU A 109 -10.76 -4.27 -3.82
CA GLU A 109 -12.06 -3.74 -4.27
C GLU A 109 -11.93 -2.85 -5.51
N GLY A 110 -10.81 -2.13 -5.64
CA GLY A 110 -10.50 -1.23 -6.75
C GLY A 110 -11.42 -0.01 -6.84
N THR A 111 -12.23 0.23 -5.84
CA THR A 111 -13.18 1.35 -5.69
C THR A 111 -13.42 1.61 -4.21
N ARG A 112 -13.96 2.81 -3.89
CA ARG A 112 -14.40 3.16 -2.53
C ARG A 112 -15.87 2.81 -2.25
N SER A 113 -16.59 2.40 -3.28
CA SER A 113 -17.95 1.88 -3.16
C SER A 113 -17.90 0.41 -2.76
N TYR A 114 -18.96 -0.06 -2.08
CA TYR A 114 -19.09 -1.48 -1.77
C TYR A 114 -18.97 -2.34 -3.03
N ASN A 115 -18.03 -3.27 -3.02
CA ASN A 115 -17.82 -4.22 -4.10
C ASN A 115 -17.56 -5.61 -3.51
N PRO A 116 -18.53 -6.53 -3.57
CA PRO A 116 -18.38 -7.89 -3.04
C PRO A 116 -17.40 -8.74 -3.85
N GLN A 117 -17.06 -8.31 -5.08
CA GLN A 117 -16.16 -9.03 -5.95
C GLN A 117 -14.78 -8.36 -5.97
N TRP A 118 -13.83 -8.96 -5.29
CA TRP A 118 -12.46 -8.51 -5.30
C TRP A 118 -11.77 -8.77 -6.64
N LYS A 119 -11.01 -7.79 -7.10
CA LYS A 119 -10.15 -7.94 -8.27
C LYS A 119 -8.99 -8.85 -7.94
N LYS A 120 -8.67 -9.79 -8.82
CA LYS A 120 -7.66 -10.83 -8.61
C LYS A 120 -6.21 -10.36 -8.83
N GLY A 121 -5.95 -9.07 -9.04
CA GLY A 121 -4.61 -8.54 -9.32
C GLY A 121 -3.59 -8.91 -8.24
N PHE A 122 -3.94 -8.80 -6.96
CA PHE A 122 -3.06 -9.19 -5.86
C PHE A 122 -2.66 -10.66 -5.91
N TYR A 123 -3.60 -11.54 -6.26
CA TYR A 123 -3.35 -12.97 -6.39
C TYR A 123 -2.33 -13.27 -7.50
N TYR A 124 -2.50 -12.65 -8.68
CA TYR A 124 -1.54 -12.85 -9.79
C TYR A 124 -0.15 -12.30 -9.45
N ILE A 125 -0.07 -11.17 -8.75
CA ILE A 125 1.21 -10.63 -8.28
C ILE A 125 1.87 -11.59 -7.29
N SER A 126 1.12 -12.11 -6.32
CA SER A 126 1.61 -13.09 -5.36
C SER A 126 2.14 -14.34 -6.06
N GLN A 127 1.41 -14.88 -7.04
CA GLN A 127 1.86 -16.04 -7.82
C GLN A 127 3.16 -15.76 -8.59
N LYS A 128 3.27 -14.60 -9.24
CA LYS A 128 4.47 -14.24 -10.03
C LYS A 128 5.70 -13.97 -9.17
N THR A 129 5.51 -13.41 -7.99
CA THR A 129 6.61 -13.01 -7.09
C THR A 129 6.91 -14.05 -6.03
N LYS A 130 6.07 -15.07 -5.86
CA LYS A 130 6.08 -16.06 -4.76
C LYS A 130 6.07 -15.39 -3.38
N ALA A 131 5.46 -14.21 -3.29
CA ALA A 131 5.33 -13.46 -2.04
C ALA A 131 4.03 -13.82 -1.30
N PRO A 132 4.09 -13.92 0.04
CA PRO A 132 2.88 -14.03 0.85
C PRO A 132 2.06 -12.76 0.82
#